data_4f2f94acfea706cef3b58549a6b9dbac
#
_entry.id   4f2f94acfea706cef3b58549a6b9dbac
#
_cell.length_a   1.000
_cell.length_b   1.000
_cell.length_c   1.000
_cell.angle_alpha   90.00
_cell.angle_beta   90.00
_cell.angle_gamma   90.00
#
_symmetry.space_group_name_H-M   'P 1'
#
loop_
_entity.id
_entity.type
_entity.pdbx_description
1 polymer ?
#
loop_
_entity_poly.entity_id
_entity_poly.type
_entity_poly.pdbx_seq_one_letter_code
_entity_poly.pdbx_strand_id
1 'polypeptide(L)'
;QETDLYLAVHNIADWVNKNIVYDLNTLTAESVQKSSWVFENKEGVCDEITALFISMLRSVGVPARFVGGVTYTNLDYTFQNHGWAEVYFPDYGWVPYDVTFTQYGWISPGHIELSKTQDPKDPSITLSSISKDLVITAEVPSIETEVQEEYSLIDPILDISLELLTNNVAPESYVPFRVKLKNPLNNYISTNVFVTTAPGLTEENSKTIALKPYEEKELFWIVTIPYAEPYKTYQTKIEVEDMFGSEAETTITYSNDFSLFTKEQADSIIDSLTQEDSYSYLLTISCSLDKDYYYSFEDLTLTCNLENLAEDPLEDLNICFNNCQSISLIEEKEIIFNLKAEDVPENKILTITGEDVTLNKYISLQIYNPEIQITDINVPSILDYSDSTDISFSLTSETTLKNIELEINNQVILSLEELEGVKPIKLSTSGKSLLSGINIKVTYEDEYGNEYITEKTKEIEITNTPFYAKFFELLRNLF
;
A
#
# COMPACT_ATOMS: atom_id res chain seq x y z
N GLN A 1 -22.77 -2.58 4.77
CA GLN A 1 -23.33 -3.44 3.70
C GLN A 1 -22.96 -2.82 2.36
N GLU A 2 -22.24 -3.59 1.49
CA GLU A 2 -21.81 -3.08 0.17
C GLU A 2 -23.03 -2.84 -0.72
N THR A 3 -23.14 -1.64 -1.27
CA THR A 3 -24.26 -1.24 -2.15
C THR A 3 -23.87 -1.22 -3.63
N ASP A 4 -22.56 -1.26 -3.92
CA ASP A 4 -22.05 -1.37 -5.28
C ASP A 4 -22.06 -2.82 -5.72
N LEU A 5 -22.81 -3.12 -6.78
CA LEU A 5 -23.01 -4.50 -7.25
C LEU A 5 -21.69 -5.15 -7.68
N TYR A 6 -20.80 -4.42 -8.35
CA TYR A 6 -19.53 -4.98 -8.80
C TYR A 6 -18.62 -5.34 -7.62
N LEU A 7 -18.52 -4.45 -6.63
CA LEU A 7 -17.75 -4.70 -5.42
C LEU A 7 -18.36 -5.82 -4.57
N ALA A 8 -19.69 -5.90 -4.49
CA ALA A 8 -20.37 -7.00 -3.79
C ALA A 8 -20.04 -8.36 -4.41
N VAL A 9 -20.09 -8.46 -5.75
CA VAL A 9 -19.73 -9.68 -6.49
C VAL A 9 -18.26 -10.01 -6.31
N HIS A 10 -17.37 -9.01 -6.43
CA HIS A 10 -15.93 -9.17 -6.20
C HIS A 10 -15.64 -9.71 -4.79
N ASN A 11 -16.25 -9.12 -3.76
CA ASN A 11 -16.04 -9.54 -2.37
C ASN A 11 -16.51 -10.99 -2.13
N ILE A 12 -17.59 -11.43 -2.76
CA ILE A 12 -18.04 -12.82 -2.69
C ILE A 12 -17.05 -13.74 -3.41
N ALA A 13 -16.55 -13.35 -4.60
CA ALA A 13 -15.56 -14.13 -5.35
C ALA A 13 -14.25 -14.28 -4.55
N ASP A 14 -13.75 -13.17 -4.01
CA ASP A 14 -12.53 -13.14 -3.20
C ASP A 14 -12.68 -13.96 -1.90
N TRP A 15 -13.85 -13.87 -1.25
CA TRP A 15 -14.14 -14.70 -0.10
C TRP A 15 -14.12 -16.21 -0.44
N VAL A 16 -14.76 -16.60 -1.55
CA VAL A 16 -14.76 -18.02 -1.98
C VAL A 16 -13.35 -18.49 -2.28
N ASN A 17 -12.57 -17.71 -3.03
CA ASN A 17 -11.18 -18.04 -3.35
C ASN A 17 -10.30 -18.23 -2.10
N LYS A 18 -10.41 -17.31 -1.12
CA LYS A 18 -9.61 -17.34 0.12
C LYS A 18 -10.01 -18.41 1.12
N ASN A 19 -11.28 -18.86 1.10
CA ASN A 19 -11.81 -19.76 2.13
C ASN A 19 -12.02 -21.18 1.66
N ILE A 20 -11.90 -21.47 0.35
CA ILE A 20 -12.08 -22.81 -0.20
C ILE A 20 -10.75 -23.30 -0.78
N VAL A 21 -10.24 -24.38 -0.24
CA VAL A 21 -8.98 -24.99 -0.70
C VAL A 21 -9.26 -25.81 -1.95
N TYR A 22 -8.43 -25.63 -2.99
CA TYR A 22 -8.49 -26.47 -4.17
C TYR A 22 -7.92 -27.84 -3.86
N ASP A 23 -8.77 -28.88 -3.88
CA ASP A 23 -8.39 -30.27 -3.56
C ASP A 23 -8.90 -31.25 -4.60
N LEU A 24 -7.98 -31.87 -5.33
CA LEU A 24 -8.27 -32.90 -6.32
C LEU A 24 -8.87 -34.19 -5.72
N ASN A 25 -8.73 -34.40 -4.42
CA ASN A 25 -9.33 -35.59 -3.75
C ASN A 25 -10.86 -35.51 -3.67
N THR A 26 -11.47 -34.35 -3.88
CA THR A 26 -12.93 -34.19 -3.96
C THR A 26 -13.49 -34.69 -5.30
N LEU A 27 -12.63 -34.84 -6.34
CA LEU A 27 -13.01 -35.44 -7.61
C LEU A 27 -13.48 -36.89 -7.42
N THR A 28 -14.80 -37.09 -7.32
CA THR A 28 -15.38 -38.41 -7.38
C THR A 28 -15.90 -38.70 -8.79
N ALA A 29 -15.71 -39.91 -9.28
CA ALA A 29 -16.09 -40.30 -10.65
C ALA A 29 -17.60 -40.13 -10.97
N GLU A 30 -18.43 -39.82 -10.02
CA GLU A 30 -19.89 -39.87 -10.14
C GLU A 30 -20.66 -38.57 -9.92
N SER A 31 -20.09 -37.52 -9.28
CA SER A 31 -20.82 -36.24 -9.14
C SER A 31 -19.99 -35.09 -8.56
N VAL A 32 -20.22 -33.88 -9.07
CA VAL A 32 -19.84 -32.61 -8.45
C VAL A 32 -20.52 -32.51 -7.07
N GLN A 33 -19.79 -32.12 -6.04
CA GLN A 33 -20.33 -31.93 -4.67
C GLN A 33 -21.36 -30.79 -4.65
N LYS A 34 -22.27 -30.81 -3.69
CA LYS A 34 -23.22 -29.72 -3.49
C LYS A 34 -22.52 -28.48 -2.93
N SER A 35 -22.97 -27.28 -3.32
CA SER A 35 -22.44 -26.03 -2.80
C SER A 35 -22.48 -25.94 -1.26
N SER A 36 -23.52 -26.53 -0.60
CA SER A 36 -23.57 -26.59 0.87
C SER A 36 -22.46 -27.45 1.47
N TRP A 37 -22.11 -28.56 0.82
CA TRP A 37 -21.02 -29.42 1.26
C TRP A 37 -19.67 -28.71 1.12
N VAL A 38 -19.42 -28.03 -0.03
CA VAL A 38 -18.20 -27.24 -0.27
C VAL A 38 -18.08 -26.11 0.76
N PHE A 39 -19.18 -25.44 1.06
CA PHE A 39 -19.22 -24.38 2.08
C PHE A 39 -18.87 -24.90 3.48
N GLU A 40 -19.34 -26.08 3.84
CA GLU A 40 -19.10 -26.70 5.16
C GLU A 40 -17.67 -27.27 5.28
N ASN A 41 -17.17 -27.94 4.23
CA ASN A 41 -15.87 -28.64 4.25
C ASN A 41 -14.71 -27.75 3.83
N LYS A 42 -14.96 -26.61 3.18
CA LYS A 42 -13.95 -25.65 2.72
C LYS A 42 -12.95 -26.22 1.71
N GLU A 43 -13.39 -27.18 0.89
CA GLU A 43 -12.58 -27.82 -0.14
C GLU A 43 -13.43 -28.13 -1.37
N GLY A 44 -12.79 -28.17 -2.56
CA GLY A 44 -13.44 -28.48 -3.82
C GLY A 44 -12.53 -28.30 -5.02
N VAL A 45 -13.01 -28.70 -6.19
CA VAL A 45 -12.36 -28.42 -7.49
C VAL A 45 -13.08 -27.28 -8.21
N CYS A 46 -12.59 -26.86 -9.38
CA CYS A 46 -13.09 -25.73 -10.15
C CYS A 46 -14.62 -25.71 -10.30
N ASP A 47 -15.25 -26.83 -10.66
CA ASP A 47 -16.70 -26.92 -10.84
C ASP A 47 -17.47 -26.71 -9.53
N GLU A 48 -16.94 -27.24 -8.44
CA GLU A 48 -17.52 -27.18 -7.10
C GLU A 48 -17.37 -25.78 -6.48
N ILE A 49 -16.19 -25.18 -6.62
CA ILE A 49 -15.90 -23.81 -6.18
C ILE A 49 -16.78 -22.82 -6.95
N THR A 50 -16.85 -22.98 -8.28
CA THR A 50 -17.71 -22.16 -9.15
C THR A 50 -19.19 -22.32 -8.80
N ALA A 51 -19.66 -23.55 -8.53
CA ALA A 51 -21.04 -23.80 -8.10
C ALA A 51 -21.37 -23.12 -6.77
N LEU A 52 -20.43 -23.12 -5.81
CA LEU A 52 -20.58 -22.41 -4.55
C LEU A 52 -20.72 -20.91 -4.78
N PHE A 53 -19.82 -20.30 -5.55
CA PHE A 53 -19.87 -18.88 -5.92
C PHE A 53 -21.21 -18.48 -6.55
N ILE A 54 -21.66 -19.23 -7.57
CA ILE A 54 -22.95 -19.02 -8.22
C ILE A 54 -24.11 -19.11 -7.22
N SER A 55 -24.07 -20.09 -6.31
CA SER A 55 -25.12 -20.29 -5.30
C SER A 55 -25.18 -19.13 -4.31
N MET A 56 -24.02 -18.60 -3.88
CA MET A 56 -23.94 -17.43 -3.00
C MET A 56 -24.51 -16.18 -3.70
N LEU A 57 -24.14 -15.93 -4.96
CA LEU A 57 -24.68 -14.81 -5.74
C LEU A 57 -26.20 -14.89 -5.91
N ARG A 58 -26.73 -16.06 -6.27
CA ARG A 58 -28.18 -16.28 -6.42
C ARG A 58 -28.93 -16.11 -5.11
N SER A 59 -28.32 -16.44 -3.98
CA SER A 59 -28.94 -16.26 -2.67
C SER A 59 -29.19 -14.79 -2.30
N VAL A 60 -28.41 -13.89 -2.87
CA VAL A 60 -28.55 -12.42 -2.70
C VAL A 60 -29.21 -11.75 -3.91
N GLY A 61 -29.79 -12.53 -4.83
CA GLY A 61 -30.57 -12.05 -5.97
C GLY A 61 -29.74 -11.65 -7.20
N VAL A 62 -28.45 -11.96 -7.25
CA VAL A 62 -27.57 -11.68 -8.39
C VAL A 62 -27.61 -12.87 -9.37
N PRO A 63 -28.05 -12.65 -10.65
CA PRO A 63 -28.07 -13.72 -11.64
C PRO A 63 -26.65 -14.16 -12.02
N ALA A 64 -26.40 -15.44 -11.95
CA ALA A 64 -25.12 -16.05 -12.36
C ALA A 64 -25.37 -17.41 -13.01
N ARG A 65 -24.50 -17.84 -13.91
CA ARG A 65 -24.56 -19.12 -14.60
C ARG A 65 -23.19 -19.79 -14.70
N PHE A 66 -23.19 -21.08 -14.89
CA PHE A 66 -21.99 -21.90 -15.06
C PHE A 66 -21.57 -21.90 -16.53
N VAL A 67 -20.27 -21.84 -16.76
CA VAL A 67 -19.63 -22.01 -18.07
C VAL A 67 -18.63 -23.15 -17.94
N GLY A 68 -18.80 -24.15 -18.79
CA GLY A 68 -17.87 -25.27 -18.92
C GLY A 68 -17.02 -25.13 -20.16
N GLY A 69 -15.76 -25.45 -20.06
CA GLY A 69 -14.82 -25.34 -21.15
C GLY A 69 -13.47 -25.96 -20.84
N VAL A 70 -12.44 -25.42 -21.47
CA VAL A 70 -11.05 -25.76 -21.20
C VAL A 70 -10.25 -24.50 -20.97
N THR A 71 -9.21 -24.60 -20.14
CA THR A 71 -8.28 -23.52 -19.92
C THR A 71 -6.83 -24.00 -20.01
N TYR A 72 -5.94 -23.14 -20.51
CA TYR A 72 -4.50 -23.42 -20.51
C TYR A 72 -3.93 -23.26 -19.11
N THR A 73 -3.22 -24.28 -18.64
CA THR A 73 -2.56 -24.26 -17.33
C THR A 73 -1.04 -24.27 -17.51
N ASN A 74 -0.35 -23.52 -16.65
CA ASN A 74 1.12 -23.51 -16.60
C ASN A 74 1.69 -24.63 -15.72
N LEU A 75 0.85 -25.47 -15.11
CA LEU A 75 1.28 -26.60 -14.31
C LEU A 75 1.89 -27.70 -15.17
N ASP A 76 1.27 -27.99 -16.31
CA ASP A 76 1.70 -29.00 -17.26
C ASP A 76 1.76 -28.51 -18.71
N TYR A 77 1.54 -27.21 -18.92
CA TYR A 77 1.54 -26.54 -20.24
C TYR A 77 0.56 -27.14 -21.23
N THR A 78 -0.61 -27.57 -20.73
CA THR A 78 -1.69 -28.16 -21.53
C THR A 78 -3.02 -27.48 -21.24
N PHE A 79 -4.00 -27.76 -22.11
CA PHE A 79 -5.40 -27.40 -21.85
C PHE A 79 -6.07 -28.47 -21.02
N GLN A 80 -6.68 -28.03 -19.90
CA GLN A 80 -7.42 -28.90 -18.99
C GLN A 80 -8.90 -28.50 -18.96
N ASN A 81 -9.78 -29.48 -18.67
CA ASN A 81 -11.18 -29.18 -18.42
C ASN A 81 -11.31 -28.20 -17.26
N HIS A 82 -12.15 -27.20 -17.45
CA HIS A 82 -12.32 -26.13 -16.47
C HIS A 82 -13.73 -25.58 -16.47
N GLY A 83 -14.16 -25.10 -15.28
CA GLY A 83 -15.44 -24.46 -15.08
C GLY A 83 -15.27 -23.10 -14.43
N TRP A 84 -15.97 -22.09 -14.95
CA TRP A 84 -16.03 -20.74 -14.39
C TRP A 84 -17.46 -20.22 -14.42
N ALA A 85 -17.67 -19.02 -13.89
CA ALA A 85 -18.98 -18.38 -13.85
C ALA A 85 -19.11 -17.23 -14.85
N GLU A 86 -20.34 -16.93 -15.26
CA GLU A 86 -20.72 -15.62 -15.76
C GLU A 86 -21.77 -15.01 -14.84
N VAL A 87 -21.58 -13.74 -14.50
CA VAL A 87 -22.45 -12.93 -13.64
C VAL A 87 -23.12 -11.85 -14.46
N TYR A 88 -24.41 -11.64 -14.26
CA TYR A 88 -25.16 -10.64 -15.03
C TYR A 88 -25.16 -9.29 -14.32
N PHE A 89 -24.67 -8.28 -15.02
CA PHE A 89 -24.73 -6.87 -14.61
C PHE A 89 -25.71 -6.13 -15.52
N PRO A 90 -26.69 -5.37 -14.97
CA PRO A 90 -27.78 -4.77 -15.76
C PRO A 90 -27.32 -3.94 -16.96
N ASP A 91 -26.24 -3.18 -16.82
CA ASP A 91 -25.77 -2.25 -17.87
C ASP A 91 -24.69 -2.87 -18.80
N TYR A 92 -24.14 -4.03 -18.44
CA TYR A 92 -23.00 -4.67 -19.11
C TYR A 92 -23.34 -6.06 -19.68
N GLY A 93 -24.39 -6.71 -19.18
CA GLY A 93 -24.73 -8.08 -19.54
C GLY A 93 -23.96 -9.12 -18.74
N TRP A 94 -23.62 -10.24 -19.39
CA TRP A 94 -22.90 -11.35 -18.77
C TRP A 94 -21.39 -11.10 -18.76
N VAL A 95 -20.80 -11.08 -17.57
CA VAL A 95 -19.38 -10.79 -17.31
C VAL A 95 -18.72 -12.03 -16.70
N PRO A 96 -17.57 -12.49 -17.20
CA PRO A 96 -16.92 -13.71 -16.72
C PRO A 96 -16.24 -13.51 -15.38
N TYR A 97 -16.28 -14.58 -14.56
CA TYR A 97 -15.62 -14.68 -13.26
C TYR A 97 -15.04 -16.07 -13.08
N ASP A 98 -13.72 -16.17 -13.04
CA ASP A 98 -13.02 -17.40 -12.66
C ASP A 98 -12.51 -17.27 -11.23
N VAL A 99 -13.24 -17.85 -10.29
CA VAL A 99 -12.92 -17.79 -8.86
C VAL A 99 -11.71 -18.65 -8.51
N THR A 100 -11.43 -19.69 -9.30
CA THR A 100 -10.28 -20.56 -9.11
C THR A 100 -8.97 -19.84 -9.43
N PHE A 101 -8.96 -19.06 -10.52
CA PHE A 101 -7.77 -18.34 -11.00
C PHE A 101 -7.75 -16.85 -10.62
N THR A 102 -8.66 -16.41 -9.74
CA THR A 102 -8.76 -15.01 -9.29
C THR A 102 -8.90 -13.99 -10.44
N GLN A 103 -9.61 -14.39 -11.52
CA GLN A 103 -9.90 -13.53 -12.66
C GLN A 103 -11.36 -13.04 -12.57
N TYR A 104 -11.56 -11.81 -12.10
CA TYR A 104 -12.88 -11.26 -11.78
C TYR A 104 -13.25 -10.11 -12.71
N GLY A 105 -14.30 -10.30 -13.48
CA GLY A 105 -14.74 -9.34 -14.50
C GLY A 105 -14.02 -9.50 -15.84
N TRP A 106 -13.11 -10.42 -15.94
CA TRP A 106 -12.36 -10.80 -17.13
C TRP A 106 -11.81 -12.22 -16.98
N ILE A 107 -11.43 -12.85 -18.07
CA ILE A 107 -10.71 -14.13 -18.11
C ILE A 107 -9.59 -14.05 -19.12
N SER A 108 -8.52 -14.83 -18.91
CA SER A 108 -7.38 -14.89 -19.81
C SER A 108 -7.77 -15.47 -21.16
N PRO A 109 -7.03 -15.14 -22.25
CA PRO A 109 -7.25 -15.73 -23.58
C PRO A 109 -7.10 -17.26 -23.64
N GLY A 110 -6.51 -17.86 -22.59
CA GLY A 110 -6.40 -19.30 -22.45
C GLY A 110 -7.72 -20.03 -22.16
N HIS A 111 -8.82 -19.32 -21.90
CA HIS A 111 -10.12 -19.93 -21.69
C HIS A 111 -10.87 -20.13 -23.02
N ILE A 112 -11.31 -21.35 -23.26
CA ILE A 112 -12.12 -21.71 -24.42
C ILE A 112 -13.46 -22.25 -23.92
N GLU A 113 -14.52 -21.46 -24.12
CA GLU A 113 -15.88 -21.81 -23.75
C GLU A 113 -16.44 -22.93 -24.68
N LEU A 114 -17.03 -23.94 -24.05
CA LEU A 114 -17.71 -25.04 -24.78
C LEU A 114 -19.20 -25.08 -24.49
N SER A 115 -19.65 -24.72 -23.29
CA SER A 115 -21.06 -24.79 -22.91
C SER A 115 -21.41 -23.77 -21.83
N LYS A 116 -22.68 -23.35 -21.82
CA LYS A 116 -23.29 -22.55 -20.75
C LYS A 116 -24.51 -23.29 -20.18
N THR A 117 -24.51 -23.49 -18.88
CA THR A 117 -25.56 -24.21 -18.17
C THR A 117 -25.98 -23.49 -16.89
N GLN A 118 -27.07 -23.93 -16.28
CA GLN A 118 -27.52 -23.36 -15.00
C GLN A 118 -26.72 -23.92 -13.82
N ASP A 119 -26.26 -25.17 -13.96
CA ASP A 119 -25.56 -25.92 -12.91
C ASP A 119 -24.47 -26.78 -13.59
N PRO A 120 -23.29 -26.99 -12.96
CA PRO A 120 -22.25 -27.86 -13.54
C PRO A 120 -22.72 -29.31 -13.78
N LYS A 121 -23.80 -29.74 -13.12
CA LYS A 121 -24.42 -31.06 -13.34
C LYS A 121 -25.32 -31.14 -14.55
N ASP A 122 -25.68 -30.03 -15.13
CA ASP A 122 -26.50 -30.02 -16.35
C ASP A 122 -25.68 -30.60 -17.53
N PRO A 123 -26.28 -31.49 -18.33
CA PRO A 123 -25.56 -32.07 -19.45
C PRO A 123 -25.22 -30.99 -20.50
N SER A 124 -23.94 -30.86 -20.85
CA SER A 124 -23.47 -30.01 -21.95
C SER A 124 -23.86 -30.55 -23.33
N ILE A 125 -24.10 -31.86 -23.42
CA ILE A 125 -24.48 -32.55 -24.65
C ILE A 125 -25.68 -33.45 -24.38
N THR A 126 -26.74 -33.31 -25.18
CA THR A 126 -27.89 -34.18 -25.15
C THR A 126 -27.97 -34.94 -26.47
N LEU A 127 -27.94 -36.27 -26.40
CA LEU A 127 -28.16 -37.16 -27.53
C LEU A 127 -29.57 -37.70 -27.51
N SER A 128 -30.27 -37.63 -28.62
CA SER A 128 -31.56 -38.25 -28.79
C SER A 128 -31.59 -39.19 -30.02
N SER A 129 -32.21 -40.32 -29.87
CA SER A 129 -32.35 -41.29 -30.99
C SER A 129 -33.73 -41.89 -31.02
N ILE A 130 -34.21 -42.21 -32.22
CA ILE A 130 -35.55 -42.84 -32.47
C ILE A 130 -35.42 -44.35 -32.75
N SER A 131 -34.18 -44.88 -32.81
CA SER A 131 -33.93 -46.28 -33.11
C SER A 131 -34.02 -47.16 -31.87
N LYS A 132 -34.59 -48.40 -32.00
CA LYS A 132 -34.70 -49.38 -30.91
C LYS A 132 -33.41 -50.21 -30.69
N ASP A 133 -32.50 -50.22 -31.67
CA ASP A 133 -31.32 -51.08 -31.66
C ASP A 133 -30.02 -50.26 -31.65
N LEU A 134 -30.04 -49.06 -31.16
CA LEU A 134 -28.87 -48.19 -31.07
C LEU A 134 -28.15 -48.38 -29.73
N VAL A 135 -26.89 -48.72 -29.81
CA VAL A 135 -25.95 -48.67 -28.68
C VAL A 135 -25.16 -47.36 -28.80
N ILE A 136 -25.30 -46.46 -27.86
CA ILE A 136 -24.54 -45.24 -27.81
C ILE A 136 -23.36 -45.47 -26.86
N THR A 137 -22.14 -45.39 -27.38
CA THR A 137 -20.92 -45.40 -26.56
C THR A 137 -20.42 -43.97 -26.52
N ALA A 138 -20.44 -43.34 -25.33
CA ALA A 138 -19.85 -42.06 -25.15
C ALA A 138 -18.35 -42.21 -24.82
N GLU A 139 -17.50 -41.61 -25.64
CA GLU A 139 -16.08 -41.47 -25.34
C GLU A 139 -15.85 -40.08 -24.76
N VAL A 140 -14.85 -39.92 -23.89
CA VAL A 140 -14.44 -38.61 -23.38
C VAL A 140 -13.94 -37.78 -24.59
N PRO A 141 -14.46 -36.58 -24.84
CA PRO A 141 -13.99 -35.74 -25.92
C PRO A 141 -12.48 -35.53 -25.83
N SER A 142 -11.75 -35.83 -26.88
CA SER A 142 -10.35 -35.42 -27.01
C SER A 142 -10.32 -34.01 -27.57
N ILE A 143 -9.73 -33.08 -26.85
CA ILE A 143 -9.55 -31.70 -27.27
C ILE A 143 -8.06 -31.50 -27.52
N GLU A 144 -7.71 -31.26 -28.78
CA GLU A 144 -6.37 -30.89 -29.17
C GLU A 144 -6.35 -29.41 -29.50
N THR A 145 -5.42 -28.68 -28.90
CA THR A 145 -5.25 -27.23 -29.10
C THR A 145 -3.83 -26.97 -29.59
N GLU A 146 -3.71 -26.08 -30.56
CA GLU A 146 -2.43 -25.61 -31.07
C GLU A 146 -2.32 -24.10 -30.85
N VAL A 147 -1.27 -23.66 -30.13
CA VAL A 147 -0.97 -22.24 -29.95
C VAL A 147 -0.28 -21.71 -31.22
N GLN A 148 -0.87 -20.72 -31.85
CA GLN A 148 -0.25 -20.04 -33.00
C GLN A 148 0.67 -18.91 -32.52
N GLU A 149 1.84 -18.75 -33.20
CA GLU A 149 2.96 -17.88 -32.77
C GLU A 149 2.72 -16.36 -32.90
N GLU A 150 1.50 -15.84 -32.92
CA GLU A 150 1.27 -14.41 -32.97
C GLU A 150 1.02 -13.86 -31.54
N TYR A 151 2.02 -13.16 -31.00
CA TYR A 151 1.91 -12.43 -29.75
C TYR A 151 1.37 -11.02 -30.01
N SER A 152 0.28 -10.64 -29.40
CA SER A 152 0.04 -9.23 -29.11
C SER A 152 0.42 -8.97 -27.66
N LEU A 153 1.41 -8.12 -27.42
CA LEU A 153 1.64 -7.57 -26.09
C LEU A 153 0.42 -6.73 -25.74
N ILE A 154 -0.18 -7.03 -24.61
CA ILE A 154 -1.20 -6.16 -24.02
C ILE A 154 -0.44 -5.05 -23.32
N ASP A 155 -0.71 -3.79 -23.66
CA ASP A 155 -0.15 -2.67 -22.92
C ASP A 155 -0.66 -2.73 -21.47
N PRO A 156 0.20 -2.40 -20.47
CA PRO A 156 -0.20 -2.30 -19.09
C PRO A 156 -1.44 -1.41 -18.92
N ILE A 157 -2.40 -1.86 -18.11
CA ILE A 157 -3.69 -1.18 -17.98
C ILE A 157 -3.71 -0.22 -16.80
N LEU A 158 -3.13 -0.64 -15.65
CA LEU A 158 -3.13 0.15 -14.42
C LEU A 158 -1.86 1.00 -14.31
N ASP A 159 -2.01 2.19 -13.76
CA ASP A 159 -0.85 2.94 -13.26
C ASP A 159 -0.46 2.35 -11.92
N ILE A 160 0.75 1.82 -11.81
CA ILE A 160 1.29 1.24 -10.59
C ILE A 160 2.55 1.99 -10.13
N SER A 161 2.67 2.22 -8.83
CA SER A 161 3.88 2.77 -8.23
C SER A 161 4.17 2.11 -6.88
N LEU A 162 5.46 2.03 -6.51
CA LEU A 162 5.93 1.40 -5.29
C LEU A 162 6.77 2.38 -4.48
N GLU A 163 6.45 2.52 -3.19
CA GLU A 163 7.09 3.44 -2.27
C GLU A 163 7.51 2.71 -0.99
N LEU A 164 8.77 2.89 -0.58
CA LEU A 164 9.24 2.45 0.73
C LEU A 164 8.77 3.44 1.79
N LEU A 165 8.19 2.93 2.88
CA LEU A 165 7.78 3.76 4.01
C LEU A 165 8.92 3.96 5.03
N THR A 166 10.01 3.21 4.88
CA THR A 166 11.31 3.45 5.53
C THR A 166 12.43 2.91 4.66
N ASN A 167 13.64 3.44 4.79
CA ASN A 167 14.84 2.99 4.08
C ASN A 167 16.07 3.19 4.97
N ASN A 168 17.25 2.71 4.53
CA ASN A 168 18.50 2.79 5.30
C ASN A 168 18.36 2.15 6.69
N VAL A 169 18.09 0.85 6.72
CA VAL A 169 17.81 0.07 7.92
C VAL A 169 18.91 -0.93 8.26
N ALA A 170 18.99 -1.35 9.53
CA ALA A 170 19.87 -2.44 9.93
C ALA A 170 19.37 -3.80 9.38
N PRO A 171 20.27 -4.81 9.29
CA PRO A 171 19.84 -6.20 9.10
C PRO A 171 18.79 -6.63 10.12
N GLU A 172 17.95 -7.61 9.75
CA GLU A 172 16.83 -8.12 10.55
C GLU A 172 15.69 -7.10 10.79
N SER A 173 15.74 -5.92 10.12
CA SER A 173 14.65 -4.96 10.12
C SER A 173 13.44 -5.43 9.32
N TYR A 174 12.29 -4.85 9.65
CA TYR A 174 11.01 -5.00 8.96
C TYR A 174 10.74 -3.71 8.19
N VAL A 175 10.72 -3.78 6.85
CA VAL A 175 10.53 -2.60 6.00
C VAL A 175 9.14 -2.63 5.39
N PRO A 176 8.23 -1.74 5.82
CA PRO A 176 6.92 -1.59 5.20
C PRO A 176 7.06 -0.86 3.87
N PHE A 177 6.28 -1.28 2.88
CA PHE A 177 6.17 -0.60 1.61
C PHE A 177 4.73 -0.54 1.14
N ARG A 178 4.44 0.46 0.33
CA ARG A 178 3.14 0.78 -0.24
C ARG A 178 3.17 0.63 -1.75
N VAL A 179 2.15 -0.01 -2.29
CA VAL A 179 1.87 -0.08 -3.73
C VAL A 179 0.61 0.73 -3.99
N LYS A 180 0.73 1.79 -4.77
CA LYS A 180 -0.41 2.58 -5.24
C LYS A 180 -0.83 2.08 -6.61
N LEU A 181 -2.12 1.82 -6.79
CA LEU A 181 -2.73 1.42 -8.04
C LEU A 181 -3.79 2.44 -8.42
N LYS A 182 -3.74 2.90 -9.66
CA LYS A 182 -4.75 3.79 -10.22
C LYS A 182 -5.37 3.17 -11.46
N ASN A 183 -6.68 3.13 -11.50
CA ASN A 183 -7.44 2.75 -12.68
C ASN A 183 -7.62 4.00 -13.59
N PRO A 184 -6.98 4.07 -14.76
CA PRO A 184 -7.13 5.21 -15.65
C PRO A 184 -8.40 5.14 -16.52
N LEU A 185 -9.17 4.05 -16.44
CA LEU A 185 -10.28 3.75 -17.32
C LEU A 185 -11.65 4.11 -16.70
N ASN A 186 -12.65 4.26 -17.56
CA ASN A 186 -14.03 4.49 -17.14
C ASN A 186 -14.83 3.19 -16.95
N ASN A 187 -14.18 2.15 -16.42
CA ASN A 187 -14.79 0.87 -16.08
C ASN A 187 -14.15 0.29 -14.81
N TYR A 188 -14.84 -0.64 -14.18
CA TYR A 188 -14.26 -1.40 -13.06
C TYR A 188 -13.16 -2.31 -13.55
N ILE A 189 -12.12 -2.45 -12.74
CA ILE A 189 -11.02 -3.39 -12.95
C ILE A 189 -10.78 -4.16 -11.66
N SER A 190 -10.60 -5.47 -11.78
CA SER A 190 -10.11 -6.31 -10.70
C SER A 190 -8.84 -7.02 -11.14
N THR A 191 -7.85 -7.04 -10.28
CA THR A 191 -6.55 -7.69 -10.53
C THR A 191 -5.96 -8.27 -9.25
N ASN A 192 -5.00 -9.19 -9.41
CA ASN A 192 -4.06 -9.55 -8.36
C ASN A 192 -2.77 -8.78 -8.56
N VAL A 193 -2.22 -8.27 -7.47
CA VAL A 193 -0.89 -7.68 -7.43
C VAL A 193 0.04 -8.65 -6.71
N PHE A 194 1.15 -8.98 -7.34
CA PHE A 194 2.14 -9.91 -6.84
C PHE A 194 3.42 -9.18 -6.47
N VAL A 195 4.01 -9.56 -5.35
CA VAL A 195 5.41 -9.24 -5.07
C VAL A 195 6.26 -10.32 -5.73
N THR A 196 6.87 -10.01 -6.86
CA THR A 196 7.64 -10.95 -7.68
C THR A 196 9.07 -11.10 -7.20
N THR A 197 9.62 -10.03 -6.61
CA THR A 197 10.97 -10.02 -6.03
C THR A 197 10.94 -9.31 -4.67
N ALA A 198 11.46 -9.97 -3.64
CA ALA A 198 11.66 -9.39 -2.32
C ALA A 198 12.71 -10.19 -1.53
N PRO A 199 13.43 -9.60 -0.55
CA PRO A 199 14.39 -10.32 0.30
C PRO A 199 13.71 -11.35 1.21
N GLY A 200 12.47 -11.10 1.60
CA GLY A 200 11.60 -11.97 2.38
C GLY A 200 10.29 -11.24 2.67
N LEU A 201 9.18 -11.98 2.77
CA LEU A 201 7.86 -11.43 3.09
C LEU A 201 7.37 -11.97 4.44
N THR A 202 6.62 -11.17 5.17
CA THR A 202 5.97 -11.58 6.42
C THR A 202 4.58 -12.18 6.20
N GLU A 203 4.05 -12.07 4.99
CA GLU A 203 2.71 -12.49 4.58
C GLU A 203 2.71 -13.04 3.16
N GLU A 204 1.54 -13.38 2.61
CA GLU A 204 1.39 -13.85 1.23
C GLU A 204 1.87 -12.81 0.22
N ASN A 205 2.46 -13.28 -0.87
CA ASN A 205 3.06 -12.43 -1.90
C ASN A 205 2.04 -11.82 -2.87
N SER A 206 0.74 -12.06 -2.68
CA SER A 206 -0.30 -11.53 -3.57
C SER A 206 -1.48 -10.97 -2.80
N LYS A 207 -2.09 -9.92 -3.36
CA LYS A 207 -3.34 -9.34 -2.86
C LYS A 207 -4.26 -9.02 -4.03
N THR A 208 -5.53 -9.41 -3.90
CA THR A 208 -6.58 -9.11 -4.88
C THR A 208 -7.20 -7.75 -4.58
N ILE A 209 -7.43 -6.95 -5.62
CA ILE A 209 -8.02 -5.62 -5.50
C ILE A 209 -9.02 -5.35 -6.63
N ALA A 210 -10.12 -4.66 -6.29
CA ALA A 210 -11.06 -4.09 -7.26
C ALA A 210 -11.01 -2.57 -7.21
N LEU A 211 -10.95 -1.94 -8.37
CA LEU A 211 -10.91 -0.49 -8.55
C LEU A 211 -12.15 -0.05 -9.34
N LYS A 212 -12.83 0.98 -8.84
CA LYS A 212 -13.87 1.70 -9.57
C LYS A 212 -13.27 2.49 -10.74
N PRO A 213 -14.10 3.01 -11.65
CA PRO A 213 -13.64 3.95 -12.66
C PRO A 213 -12.85 5.10 -12.03
N TYR A 214 -11.63 5.33 -12.53
CA TYR A 214 -10.68 6.39 -12.09
C TYR A 214 -10.28 6.34 -10.62
N GLU A 215 -10.55 5.25 -9.91
CA GLU A 215 -10.19 5.08 -8.49
C GLU A 215 -8.70 4.80 -8.34
N GLU A 216 -8.15 5.30 -7.24
CA GLU A 216 -6.81 4.98 -6.74
C GLU A 216 -6.94 4.25 -5.40
N LYS A 217 -6.18 3.17 -5.22
CA LYS A 217 -6.11 2.40 -3.97
C LYS A 217 -4.68 2.01 -3.64
N GLU A 218 -4.47 1.69 -2.38
CA GLU A 218 -3.17 1.34 -1.84
C GLU A 218 -3.19 -0.09 -1.27
N LEU A 219 -2.09 -0.81 -1.49
CA LEU A 219 -1.81 -2.10 -0.87
C LEU A 219 -0.48 -1.99 -0.11
N PHE A 220 -0.37 -2.73 0.99
CA PHE A 220 0.79 -2.67 1.88
C PHE A 220 1.35 -4.06 2.11
N TRP A 221 2.67 -4.17 2.22
CA TRP A 221 3.40 -5.37 2.63
C TRP A 221 4.57 -4.99 3.53
N ILE A 222 5.09 -5.96 4.26
CA ILE A 222 6.30 -5.84 5.06
C ILE A 222 7.31 -6.88 4.57
N VAL A 223 8.53 -6.43 4.25
CA VAL A 223 9.66 -7.31 3.97
C VAL A 223 10.61 -7.39 5.15
N THR A 224 11.24 -8.54 5.31
CA THR A 224 12.31 -8.75 6.29
C THR A 224 13.68 -8.62 5.63
N ILE A 225 14.59 -7.89 6.27
CA ILE A 225 15.93 -7.64 5.76
C ILE A 225 16.85 -8.75 6.22
N PRO A 226 17.62 -9.38 5.31
CA PRO A 226 18.52 -10.47 5.66
C PRO A 226 19.75 -9.99 6.44
N TYR A 227 20.51 -10.94 6.96
CA TYR A 227 21.79 -10.70 7.60
C TYR A 227 22.77 -9.96 6.68
N ALA A 228 23.55 -9.04 7.24
CA ALA A 228 24.64 -8.35 6.55
C ALA A 228 25.97 -8.52 7.30
N GLU A 229 27.06 -8.69 6.56
CA GLU A 229 28.39 -8.69 7.15
C GLU A 229 28.75 -7.29 7.69
N PRO A 230 29.52 -7.19 8.80
CA PRO A 230 29.97 -5.91 9.31
C PRO A 230 30.74 -5.08 8.27
N TYR A 231 30.61 -3.76 8.35
CA TYR A 231 31.30 -2.77 7.49
C TYR A 231 30.95 -2.83 6.00
N LYS A 232 29.83 -3.47 5.65
CA LYS A 232 29.32 -3.50 4.27
C LYS A 232 27.93 -2.89 4.21
N THR A 233 27.68 -2.18 3.12
CA THR A 233 26.34 -1.70 2.74
C THR A 233 25.83 -2.57 1.61
N TYR A 234 24.61 -2.99 1.73
CA TYR A 234 23.92 -3.85 0.76
C TYR A 234 22.72 -3.14 0.19
N GLN A 235 22.34 -3.58 -0.99
CA GLN A 235 21.08 -3.18 -1.60
C GLN A 235 20.30 -4.42 -2.02
N THR A 236 18.99 -4.40 -1.82
CA THR A 236 18.07 -5.44 -2.27
C THR A 236 16.88 -4.81 -2.97
N LYS A 237 16.39 -5.49 -3.99
CA LYS A 237 15.30 -5.02 -4.83
C LYS A 237 13.96 -5.53 -4.32
N ILE A 238 12.92 -4.73 -4.48
CA ILE A 238 11.51 -5.13 -4.44
C ILE A 238 10.92 -4.85 -5.80
N GLU A 239 10.19 -5.82 -6.34
CA GLU A 239 9.41 -5.70 -7.58
C GLU A 239 7.99 -6.18 -7.33
N VAL A 240 7.04 -5.46 -7.90
CA VAL A 240 5.63 -5.81 -7.91
C VAL A 240 5.10 -5.79 -9.33
N GLU A 241 4.16 -6.68 -9.62
CA GLU A 241 3.54 -6.81 -10.95
C GLU A 241 2.04 -7.14 -10.76
N ASP A 242 1.18 -6.62 -11.63
CA ASP A 242 -0.22 -7.02 -11.69
C ASP A 242 -0.46 -8.07 -12.80
N MET A 243 -1.68 -8.58 -12.89
CA MET A 243 -2.04 -9.58 -13.92
C MET A 243 -2.07 -9.03 -15.36
N PHE A 244 -1.99 -7.70 -15.52
CA PHE A 244 -2.00 -7.03 -16.83
C PHE A 244 -0.61 -6.56 -17.26
N GLY A 245 0.45 -6.93 -16.49
CA GLY A 245 1.83 -6.58 -16.79
C GLY A 245 2.23 -5.16 -16.40
N SER A 246 1.45 -4.48 -15.57
CA SER A 246 1.89 -3.24 -14.93
C SER A 246 2.90 -3.59 -13.83
N GLU A 247 4.06 -2.95 -13.83
CA GLU A 247 5.15 -3.27 -12.91
C GLU A 247 5.71 -2.01 -12.22
N ALA A 248 6.23 -2.16 -11.01
CA ALA A 248 6.99 -1.14 -10.31
C ALA A 248 8.10 -1.77 -9.47
N GLU A 249 9.20 -1.04 -9.32
CA GLU A 249 10.35 -1.52 -8.56
C GLU A 249 10.95 -0.43 -7.67
N THR A 250 11.62 -0.85 -6.60
CA THR A 250 12.40 0.02 -5.72
C THR A 250 13.55 -0.75 -5.09
N THR A 251 14.46 -0.02 -4.41
CA THR A 251 15.65 -0.61 -3.79
C THR A 251 15.76 -0.20 -2.33
N ILE A 252 15.92 -1.19 -1.43
CA ILE A 252 16.21 -0.99 -0.02
C ILE A 252 17.73 -1.01 0.18
N THR A 253 18.25 -0.03 0.90
CA THR A 253 19.66 0.01 1.36
C THR A 253 19.72 -0.41 2.82
N TYR A 254 20.64 -1.33 3.16
CA TYR A 254 20.81 -1.80 4.54
C TYR A 254 22.26 -2.02 4.91
N SER A 255 22.60 -1.78 6.19
CA SER A 255 23.93 -1.89 6.75
C SER A 255 23.86 -1.99 8.28
N ASN A 256 24.89 -2.57 8.90
CA ASN A 256 24.99 -2.59 10.37
C ASN A 256 25.19 -1.19 11.00
N ASP A 257 25.47 -0.17 10.20
CA ASP A 257 25.63 1.21 10.68
C ASP A 257 24.30 1.96 10.82
N PHE A 258 23.20 1.36 10.34
CA PHE A 258 21.85 1.94 10.44
C PHE A 258 21.10 1.40 11.66
N SER A 259 19.98 2.04 11.98
CA SER A 259 19.13 1.62 13.09
C SER A 259 18.24 0.44 12.71
N LEU A 260 17.97 -0.43 13.68
CA LEU A 260 16.99 -1.51 13.53
C LEU A 260 15.59 -0.91 13.47
N PHE A 261 14.81 -1.34 12.48
CA PHE A 261 13.39 -0.99 12.34
C PHE A 261 12.53 -2.21 12.70
N THR A 262 11.79 -2.12 13.80
CA THR A 262 11.07 -3.28 14.35
C THR A 262 9.77 -3.58 13.63
N LYS A 263 9.22 -4.79 13.85
CA LYS A 263 7.92 -5.16 13.29
C LYS A 263 6.80 -4.26 13.82
N GLU A 264 6.82 -3.91 15.09
CA GLU A 264 5.84 -3.04 15.73
C GLU A 264 5.83 -1.64 15.10
N GLN A 265 7.01 -1.11 14.75
CA GLN A 265 7.11 0.17 14.03
C GLN A 265 6.54 0.06 12.61
N ALA A 266 6.84 -1.04 11.90
CA ALA A 266 6.31 -1.27 10.56
C ALA A 266 4.77 -1.43 10.57
N ASP A 267 4.25 -2.23 11.49
CA ASP A 267 2.81 -2.42 11.67
C ASP A 267 2.13 -1.07 12.01
N SER A 268 2.70 -0.27 12.92
CA SER A 268 2.17 1.04 13.30
C SER A 268 2.08 2.02 12.13
N ILE A 269 3.07 2.02 11.23
CA ILE A 269 3.00 2.85 10.01
C ILE A 269 1.85 2.38 9.11
N ILE A 270 1.76 1.08 8.83
CA ILE A 270 0.69 0.54 7.98
C ILE A 270 -0.67 0.83 8.62
N ASP A 271 -0.84 0.56 9.90
CA ASP A 271 -2.08 0.83 10.62
C ASP A 271 -2.50 2.30 10.49
N SER A 272 -1.54 3.23 10.60
CA SER A 272 -1.82 4.66 10.44
C SER A 272 -2.29 5.06 9.04
N LEU A 273 -1.91 4.28 8.01
CA LEU A 273 -2.25 4.53 6.61
C LEU A 273 -3.49 3.75 6.14
N THR A 274 -3.79 2.62 6.78
CA THR A 274 -4.90 1.73 6.38
C THR A 274 -6.17 1.91 7.22
N GLN A 275 -6.15 2.81 8.19
CA GLN A 275 -7.31 3.05 9.04
C GLN A 275 -8.44 3.65 8.21
N GLU A 276 -9.39 2.79 7.83
CA GLU A 276 -10.66 3.22 7.25
C GLU A 276 -11.62 3.67 8.34
N ASP A 277 -12.38 4.73 8.04
CA ASP A 277 -13.51 5.12 8.87
C ASP A 277 -14.50 3.95 8.96
N SER A 278 -14.88 3.55 10.14
CA SER A 278 -16.02 2.66 10.29
C SER A 278 -17.32 3.48 10.27
N TYR A 279 -18.36 2.93 9.68
CA TYR A 279 -19.64 3.61 9.53
C TYR A 279 -20.70 3.00 10.45
N SER A 280 -21.55 3.83 11.00
CA SER A 280 -22.76 3.41 11.70
C SER A 280 -23.99 3.80 10.87
N TYR A 281 -25.03 2.99 10.88
CA TYR A 281 -26.33 3.35 10.32
C TYR A 281 -27.18 4.19 11.26
N LEU A 282 -26.77 4.35 12.51
CA LEU A 282 -27.47 5.10 13.55
C LEU A 282 -26.99 6.54 13.68
N LEU A 283 -25.74 6.84 13.30
CA LEU A 283 -25.20 8.19 13.34
C LEU A 283 -24.16 8.45 12.26
N THR A 284 -23.99 9.73 11.89
CA THR A 284 -22.87 10.22 11.11
C THR A 284 -21.99 11.14 11.92
N ILE A 285 -20.71 11.26 11.52
CA ILE A 285 -19.75 12.18 12.11
C ILE A 285 -18.93 12.85 11.01
N SER A 286 -18.74 14.15 11.13
CA SER A 286 -17.79 14.92 10.33
C SER A 286 -16.89 15.71 11.26
N CYS A 287 -15.58 15.65 11.05
CA CYS A 287 -14.59 16.35 11.88
C CYS A 287 -13.75 17.30 11.02
N SER A 288 -13.36 18.43 11.57
CA SER A 288 -12.47 19.40 10.95
C SER A 288 -11.47 19.95 11.96
N LEU A 289 -10.30 20.29 11.44
CA LEU A 289 -9.22 20.99 12.15
C LEU A 289 -9.20 22.44 11.68
N ASP A 290 -8.66 23.32 12.50
CA ASP A 290 -8.52 24.75 12.16
C ASP A 290 -7.30 25.06 11.29
N LYS A 291 -6.39 24.08 11.11
CA LYS A 291 -5.19 24.18 10.26
C LYS A 291 -4.92 22.86 9.51
N ASP A 292 -4.15 22.94 8.42
CA ASP A 292 -3.71 21.77 7.65
C ASP A 292 -2.58 20.99 8.33
N TYR A 293 -1.72 21.69 9.09
CA TYR A 293 -0.67 21.08 9.91
C TYR A 293 -0.43 21.88 11.20
N TYR A 294 0.28 21.29 12.16
CA TYR A 294 0.66 21.91 13.43
C TYR A 294 2.12 21.61 13.76
N TYR A 295 2.75 22.54 14.47
CA TYR A 295 3.97 22.21 15.19
C TYR A 295 3.64 21.47 16.50
N SER A 296 4.55 20.61 16.96
CA SER A 296 4.34 19.78 18.16
C SER A 296 4.00 20.57 19.41
N PHE A 297 4.43 21.82 19.52
CA PHE A 297 4.19 22.72 20.66
C PHE A 297 2.89 23.52 20.57
N GLU A 298 2.15 23.45 19.46
CA GLU A 298 0.94 24.24 19.25
C GLU A 298 -0.28 23.61 19.92
N ASP A 299 -1.26 24.46 20.23
CA ASP A 299 -2.60 24.03 20.60
C ASP A 299 -3.41 23.77 19.32
N LEU A 300 -4.16 22.67 19.29
CA LEU A 300 -5.06 22.31 18.22
C LEU A 300 -6.50 22.18 18.70
N THR A 301 -7.42 22.49 17.82
CA THR A 301 -8.85 22.33 18.06
C THR A 301 -9.43 21.38 17.00
N LEU A 302 -9.90 20.21 17.45
CA LEU A 302 -10.65 19.27 16.62
C LEU A 302 -12.15 19.48 16.88
N THR A 303 -12.89 19.93 15.87
CA THR A 303 -14.34 20.11 15.93
C THR A 303 -15.03 19.00 15.18
N CYS A 304 -15.93 18.27 15.84
CA CYS A 304 -16.69 17.17 15.27
C CYS A 304 -18.19 17.43 15.39
N ASN A 305 -18.91 17.34 14.28
CA ASN A 305 -20.37 17.42 14.23
C ASN A 305 -20.96 16.01 14.07
N LEU A 306 -21.82 15.64 15.00
CA LEU A 306 -22.54 14.37 15.02
C LEU A 306 -23.99 14.60 14.64
N GLU A 307 -24.55 13.71 13.84
CA GLU A 307 -25.96 13.69 13.44
C GLU A 307 -26.57 12.32 13.75
N ASN A 308 -27.69 12.31 14.47
CA ASN A 308 -28.44 11.09 14.78
C ASN A 308 -29.32 10.72 13.56
N LEU A 309 -29.14 9.52 13.04
CA LEU A 309 -29.92 8.95 11.93
C LEU A 309 -31.01 7.99 12.43
N ALA A 310 -31.04 7.67 13.73
CA ALA A 310 -32.07 6.82 14.32
C ALA A 310 -33.34 7.64 14.62
N GLU A 311 -34.50 6.95 14.77
CA GLU A 311 -35.75 7.56 15.16
C GLU A 311 -35.78 7.99 16.65
N ASP A 312 -35.01 7.28 17.48
CA ASP A 312 -34.89 7.51 18.92
C ASP A 312 -33.58 8.21 19.30
N PRO A 313 -33.51 8.94 20.41
CA PRO A 313 -32.27 9.50 20.94
C PRO A 313 -31.24 8.41 21.23
N LEU A 314 -29.98 8.64 20.86
CA LEU A 314 -28.86 7.79 21.22
C LEU A 314 -28.31 8.25 22.59
N GLU A 315 -28.48 7.42 23.62
CA GLU A 315 -28.07 7.74 25.00
C GLU A 315 -26.68 7.11 25.27
N ASP A 316 -25.97 7.70 26.26
CA ASP A 316 -24.69 7.19 26.79
C ASP A 316 -23.60 6.93 25.73
N LEU A 317 -23.55 7.78 24.69
CA LEU A 317 -22.45 7.74 23.72
C LEU A 317 -21.16 8.25 24.39
N ASN A 318 -20.12 7.41 24.36
CA ASN A 318 -18.79 7.77 24.84
C ASN A 318 -17.88 8.07 23.63
N ILE A 319 -17.42 9.31 23.52
CA ILE A 319 -16.63 9.80 22.38
C ILE A 319 -15.25 10.15 22.89
N CYS A 320 -14.24 9.47 22.34
CA CYS A 320 -12.86 9.53 22.81
C CYS A 320 -11.90 9.93 21.67
N PHE A 321 -11.12 10.99 21.93
CA PHE A 321 -9.92 11.35 21.16
C PHE A 321 -8.92 11.94 22.16
N ASN A 322 -7.93 11.16 22.62
CA ASN A 322 -7.08 11.42 23.79
C ASN A 322 -7.86 11.42 25.14
N ASN A 323 -8.89 12.22 25.26
CA ASN A 323 -9.83 12.19 26.40
C ASN A 323 -11.24 11.81 25.93
N CYS A 324 -12.10 11.40 26.86
CA CYS A 324 -13.45 10.94 26.55
C CYS A 324 -14.51 11.91 27.06
N GLN A 325 -15.58 12.07 26.26
CA GLN A 325 -16.78 12.83 26.63
C GLN A 325 -18.00 11.91 26.44
N SER A 326 -18.84 11.82 27.49
CA SER A 326 -20.13 11.12 27.43
C SER A 326 -21.25 12.09 27.11
N ILE A 327 -22.07 11.72 26.11
CA ILE A 327 -23.18 12.56 25.63
C ILE A 327 -24.43 11.74 25.35
N SER A 328 -25.58 12.43 25.29
CA SER A 328 -26.77 11.94 24.59
C SER A 328 -26.95 12.75 23.29
N LEU A 329 -27.28 12.08 22.19
CA LEU A 329 -27.45 12.65 20.86
C LEU A 329 -28.93 12.54 20.46
N ILE A 330 -29.64 13.68 20.41
CA ILE A 330 -31.06 13.74 20.05
C ILE A 330 -31.18 13.90 18.52
N GLU A 331 -30.68 14.99 17.97
CA GLU A 331 -30.67 15.28 16.53
C GLU A 331 -29.23 15.53 16.07
N GLU A 332 -28.66 16.69 16.39
CA GLU A 332 -27.28 17.08 16.05
C GLU A 332 -26.54 17.55 17.29
N LYS A 333 -25.23 17.36 17.32
CA LYS A 333 -24.38 17.87 18.39
C LYS A 333 -22.96 18.11 17.92
N GLU A 334 -22.45 19.30 18.27
CA GLU A 334 -21.03 19.63 18.08
C GLU A 334 -20.23 19.23 19.32
N ILE A 335 -19.06 18.64 19.11
CA ILE A 335 -18.09 18.27 20.13
C ILE A 335 -16.74 18.85 19.76
N ILE A 336 -16.08 19.43 20.76
CA ILE A 336 -14.78 20.07 20.57
C ILE A 336 -13.76 19.40 21.49
N PHE A 337 -12.62 19.02 20.90
CA PHE A 337 -11.43 18.57 21.60
C PHE A 337 -10.34 19.63 21.46
N ASN A 338 -9.89 20.17 22.59
CA ASN A 338 -8.75 21.07 22.66
C ASN A 338 -7.56 20.31 23.24
N LEU A 339 -6.50 20.17 22.47
CA LEU A 339 -5.31 19.40 22.82
C LEU A 339 -4.07 20.20 22.45
N LYS A 340 -2.91 19.82 23.01
CA LYS A 340 -1.64 20.14 22.40
C LYS A 340 -1.31 19.12 21.31
N ALA A 341 -0.64 19.55 20.27
CA ALA A 341 -0.27 18.65 19.17
C ALA A 341 0.60 17.48 19.66
N GLU A 342 1.47 17.71 20.67
CA GLU A 342 2.29 16.65 21.29
C GLU A 342 1.47 15.59 22.05
N ASP A 343 0.23 15.90 22.45
CA ASP A 343 -0.66 15.00 23.20
C ASP A 343 -1.63 14.22 22.28
N VAL A 344 -1.55 14.40 20.95
CA VAL A 344 -2.41 13.66 20.01
C VAL A 344 -2.10 12.18 20.06
N PRO A 345 -3.14 11.30 20.10
CA PRO A 345 -2.92 9.86 20.07
C PRO A 345 -2.13 9.41 18.82
N GLU A 346 -1.19 8.47 19.00
CA GLU A 346 -0.39 7.94 17.89
C GLU A 346 -1.24 7.39 16.75
N ASN A 347 -2.36 6.72 17.08
CA ASN A 347 -3.29 6.15 16.11
C ASN A 347 -4.21 7.19 15.43
N LYS A 348 -4.29 8.43 15.95
CA LYS A 348 -5.15 9.52 15.43
C LYS A 348 -6.61 9.12 15.18
N ILE A 349 -7.15 8.18 15.97
CA ILE A 349 -8.53 7.70 15.86
C ILE A 349 -9.41 8.33 16.92
N LEU A 350 -10.53 8.92 16.49
CA LEU A 350 -11.65 9.22 17.33
C LEU A 350 -12.59 8.02 17.38
N THR A 351 -12.90 7.53 18.59
CA THR A 351 -13.81 6.40 18.78
C THR A 351 -15.12 6.85 19.39
N ILE A 352 -16.24 6.30 18.91
CA ILE A 352 -17.57 6.48 19.48
C ILE A 352 -18.09 5.11 19.86
N THR A 353 -18.47 4.94 21.12
CA THR A 353 -19.05 3.69 21.62
C THR A 353 -20.34 3.97 22.38
N GLY A 354 -21.34 3.13 22.21
CA GLY A 354 -22.64 3.14 22.90
C GLY A 354 -23.22 1.73 22.89
N GLU A 355 -24.45 1.55 23.37
CA GLU A 355 -25.09 0.22 23.45
C GLU A 355 -25.15 -0.46 22.07
N ASP A 356 -25.58 0.27 21.04
CA ASP A 356 -25.71 -0.24 19.66
C ASP A 356 -24.81 0.48 18.66
N VAL A 357 -23.87 1.29 19.14
CA VAL A 357 -22.98 2.09 18.29
C VAL A 357 -21.53 1.77 18.59
N THR A 358 -20.79 1.43 17.55
CA THR A 358 -19.32 1.42 17.55
C THR A 358 -18.87 2.05 16.25
N LEU A 359 -18.17 3.17 16.34
CA LEU A 359 -17.67 3.91 15.17
C LEU A 359 -16.26 4.42 15.46
N ASN A 360 -15.39 4.28 14.48
CA ASN A 360 -14.06 4.85 14.47
C ASN A 360 -13.95 5.86 13.33
N LYS A 361 -13.43 7.05 13.65
CA LYS A 361 -13.15 8.11 12.68
C LYS A 361 -11.68 8.44 12.70
N TYR A 362 -10.99 8.25 11.60
CA TYR A 362 -9.60 8.66 11.45
C TYR A 362 -9.50 10.18 11.27
N ILE A 363 -8.61 10.82 12.02
CA ILE A 363 -8.36 12.25 11.94
C ILE A 363 -7.06 12.47 11.17
N SER A 364 -7.18 12.96 9.93
CA SER A 364 -6.03 13.31 9.12
C SER A 364 -5.36 14.56 9.71
N LEU A 365 -4.24 14.36 10.39
CA LEU A 365 -3.51 15.38 11.09
C LEU A 365 -2.01 15.22 10.87
N GLN A 366 -1.36 16.30 10.47
CA GLN A 366 0.08 16.36 10.30
C GLN A 366 0.69 17.21 11.42
N ILE A 367 1.68 16.65 12.11
CA ILE A 367 2.41 17.32 13.18
C ILE A 367 3.89 17.29 12.81
N TYR A 368 4.50 18.46 12.78
CA TYR A 368 5.89 18.63 12.42
C TYR A 368 6.69 19.29 13.55
N ASN A 369 8.00 19.17 13.45
CA ASN A 369 8.92 20.03 14.19
C ASN A 369 9.54 21.03 13.18
N PRO A 370 9.70 22.29 13.55
CA PRO A 370 10.40 23.25 12.70
C PRO A 370 11.88 22.88 12.65
N GLU A 371 12.26 22.07 11.64
CA GLU A 371 13.62 21.54 11.52
C GLU A 371 14.12 21.65 10.07
N ILE A 372 15.36 22.12 9.91
CA ILE A 372 16.10 21.95 8.65
C ILE A 372 17.08 20.79 8.84
N GLN A 373 16.90 19.75 8.04
CA GLN A 373 17.83 18.63 7.97
C GLN A 373 18.91 18.89 6.93
N ILE A 374 20.19 18.59 7.28
CA ILE A 374 21.33 18.65 6.39
C ILE A 374 21.65 17.23 5.94
N THR A 375 21.34 16.90 4.68
CA THR A 375 21.44 15.55 4.10
C THR A 375 22.44 15.52 2.93
N ASP A 376 22.75 14.32 2.42
CA ASP A 376 23.55 14.09 1.20
C ASP A 376 24.91 14.78 1.20
N ILE A 377 25.59 14.85 2.36
CA ILE A 377 26.86 15.53 2.49
C ILE A 377 27.95 14.77 1.74
N ASN A 378 28.30 15.28 0.56
CA ASN A 378 29.39 14.78 -0.26
C ASN A 378 30.61 15.69 -0.13
N VAL A 379 31.60 15.21 0.62
CA VAL A 379 32.87 15.90 0.92
C VAL A 379 33.99 14.85 0.88
N PRO A 380 35.13 15.11 0.24
CA PRO A 380 36.25 14.18 0.24
C PRO A 380 36.77 13.93 1.66
N SER A 381 37.09 12.69 1.99
CA SER A 381 37.70 12.34 3.28
C SER A 381 39.15 12.81 3.42
N ILE A 382 39.86 12.96 2.30
CA ILE A 382 41.26 13.40 2.22
C ILE A 382 41.38 14.46 1.13
N LEU A 383 42.07 15.57 1.42
CA LEU A 383 42.32 16.66 0.47
C LEU A 383 43.70 17.26 0.68
N ASP A 384 44.40 17.64 -0.37
CA ASP A 384 45.64 18.38 -0.27
C ASP A 384 45.41 19.86 0.11
N TYR A 385 46.26 20.43 0.93
CA TYR A 385 46.15 21.84 1.37
C TYR A 385 46.04 22.82 0.22
N SER A 386 46.69 22.57 -0.91
CA SER A 386 46.70 23.42 -2.10
C SER A 386 45.58 23.15 -3.07
N ASP A 387 44.89 22.05 -2.93
CA ASP A 387 43.87 21.63 -3.89
C ASP A 387 42.50 22.26 -3.62
N SER A 388 41.73 22.35 -4.67
CA SER A 388 40.34 22.78 -4.61
C SER A 388 39.40 21.56 -4.85
N THR A 389 38.27 21.56 -4.18
CA THR A 389 37.24 20.50 -4.31
C THR A 389 35.86 21.12 -4.34
N ASP A 390 34.93 20.41 -4.96
CA ASP A 390 33.51 20.72 -4.86
C ASP A 390 32.93 19.93 -3.66
N ILE A 391 32.16 20.62 -2.85
CA ILE A 391 31.36 20.02 -1.78
C ILE A 391 29.87 20.22 -2.11
N SER A 392 29.05 19.22 -1.77
CA SER A 392 27.61 19.31 -1.95
C SER A 392 26.86 18.70 -0.80
N PHE A 393 25.68 19.23 -0.51
CA PHE A 393 24.70 18.72 0.46
C PHE A 393 23.33 19.27 0.13
N SER A 394 22.29 18.77 0.81
CA SER A 394 20.94 19.29 0.67
C SER A 394 20.43 19.84 2.01
N LEU A 395 19.67 20.92 1.96
CA LEU A 395 18.85 21.40 3.07
C LEU A 395 17.43 20.94 2.81
N THR A 396 16.79 20.29 3.78
CA THR A 396 15.43 19.76 3.64
C THR A 396 14.57 20.23 4.81
N SER A 397 13.38 20.75 4.51
CA SER A 397 12.36 21.07 5.50
C SER A 397 10.99 20.54 5.06
N GLU A 398 10.22 20.00 5.99
CA GLU A 398 8.85 19.54 5.76
C GLU A 398 7.82 20.65 5.91
N THR A 399 8.22 21.79 6.49
CA THR A 399 7.38 22.98 6.67
C THR A 399 8.05 24.21 6.08
N THR A 400 7.28 25.27 5.82
CA THR A 400 7.83 26.56 5.37
C THR A 400 8.56 27.25 6.50
N LEU A 401 9.90 27.33 6.41
CA LEU A 401 10.76 28.06 7.34
C LEU A 401 11.28 29.34 6.69
N LYS A 402 11.56 30.35 7.49
CA LYS A 402 11.91 31.72 7.03
C LYS A 402 13.27 32.14 7.54
N ASN A 403 13.79 33.22 6.93
CA ASN A 403 15.04 33.90 7.34
C ASN A 403 16.21 32.91 7.50
N ILE A 404 16.38 32.02 6.51
CA ILE A 404 17.40 30.97 6.55
C ILE A 404 18.77 31.59 6.25
N GLU A 405 19.72 31.41 7.15
CA GLU A 405 21.12 31.80 6.95
C GLU A 405 22.01 30.54 7.07
N LEU A 406 22.73 30.26 6.00
CA LEU A 406 23.68 29.14 5.92
C LEU A 406 25.09 29.64 6.12
N GLU A 407 25.75 29.17 7.15
CA GLU A 407 27.17 29.40 7.43
C GLU A 407 27.99 28.11 7.21
N ILE A 408 29.17 28.31 6.63
CA ILE A 408 30.19 27.23 6.60
C ILE A 408 31.48 27.79 7.23
N ASN A 409 31.97 27.11 8.26
CA ASN A 409 33.14 27.51 9.04
C ASN A 409 33.07 28.97 9.48
N ASN A 410 31.91 29.40 10.01
CA ASN A 410 31.60 30.77 10.47
C ASN A 410 31.60 31.83 9.35
N GLN A 411 31.40 31.48 8.10
CA GLN A 411 31.20 32.38 7.00
C GLN A 411 29.82 32.17 6.40
N VAL A 412 29.03 33.24 6.32
CA VAL A 412 27.71 33.23 5.63
C VAL A 412 27.93 32.99 4.16
N ILE A 413 27.33 31.91 3.66
CA ILE A 413 27.45 31.48 2.24
C ILE A 413 26.16 31.76 1.49
N LEU A 414 25.00 31.66 2.15
CA LEU A 414 23.70 31.80 1.53
C LEU A 414 22.69 32.31 2.54
N SER A 415 21.82 33.23 2.08
CA SER A 415 20.63 33.63 2.81
C SER A 415 19.41 33.40 1.92
N LEU A 416 18.35 32.82 2.45
CA LEU A 416 17.07 32.57 1.78
C LEU A 416 15.95 33.22 2.60
N GLU A 417 14.95 33.77 1.91
CA GLU A 417 13.78 34.33 2.59
C GLU A 417 12.88 33.20 3.16
N GLU A 418 12.78 32.09 2.40
CA GLU A 418 11.99 30.92 2.80
C GLU A 418 12.58 29.63 2.22
N LEU A 419 12.29 28.50 2.88
CA LEU A 419 12.61 27.15 2.46
C LEU A 419 11.48 26.20 2.84
N GLU A 420 11.00 25.45 1.84
CA GLU A 420 10.11 24.30 1.97
C GLU A 420 10.57 23.23 0.97
N GLY A 421 10.54 21.97 1.36
CA GLY A 421 11.06 20.87 0.54
C GLY A 421 12.60 20.83 0.52
N VAL A 422 13.19 20.45 -0.61
CA VAL A 422 14.62 20.14 -0.76
C VAL A 422 15.35 21.23 -1.55
N LYS A 423 16.42 21.77 -0.96
CA LYS A 423 17.32 22.75 -1.59
C LYS A 423 18.73 22.17 -1.70
N PRO A 424 19.19 21.77 -2.90
CA PRO A 424 20.57 21.31 -3.08
C PRO A 424 21.54 22.51 -3.06
N ILE A 425 22.65 22.33 -2.37
CA ILE A 425 23.75 23.29 -2.24
C ILE A 425 25.01 22.67 -2.85
N LYS A 426 25.70 23.45 -3.69
CA LYS A 426 26.99 23.06 -4.24
C LYS A 426 27.94 24.24 -4.18
N LEU A 427 29.16 24.04 -3.65
CA LEU A 427 30.18 25.07 -3.51
C LEU A 427 31.53 24.49 -3.87
N SER A 428 32.41 25.39 -4.39
CA SER A 428 33.82 25.05 -4.56
C SER A 428 34.63 25.66 -3.42
N THR A 429 35.50 24.89 -2.81
CA THR A 429 36.33 25.28 -1.67
C THR A 429 37.75 24.72 -1.82
N SER A 430 38.68 25.10 -0.91
CA SER A 430 40.04 24.62 -0.95
C SER A 430 40.48 23.95 0.35
N GLY A 431 41.48 23.06 0.31
CA GLY A 431 42.04 22.43 1.49
C GLY A 431 42.47 23.42 2.57
N LYS A 432 42.92 24.62 2.16
CA LYS A 432 43.27 25.72 3.09
C LYS A 432 42.04 26.16 3.92
N SER A 433 40.86 26.22 3.34
CA SER A 433 39.63 26.66 4.00
C SER A 433 39.00 25.58 4.87
N LEU A 434 39.40 24.32 4.69
CA LEU A 434 38.88 23.12 5.36
C LEU A 434 39.84 22.52 6.41
N LEU A 435 40.83 23.26 6.86
CA LEU A 435 41.83 22.80 7.84
C LEU A 435 41.21 22.24 9.12
N SER A 436 40.11 22.79 9.60
CA SER A 436 39.36 22.36 10.77
C SER A 436 38.15 21.48 10.42
N GLY A 437 38.16 20.85 9.23
CA GLY A 437 37.00 20.16 8.70
C GLY A 437 35.96 21.12 8.13
N ILE A 438 34.76 20.60 7.91
CA ILE A 438 33.61 21.40 7.52
C ILE A 438 32.58 21.43 8.66
N ASN A 439 32.23 22.62 9.10
CA ASN A 439 31.09 22.87 9.98
C ASN A 439 30.03 23.62 9.20
N ILE A 440 28.88 22.97 9.01
CA ILE A 440 27.69 23.54 8.35
C ILE A 440 26.73 23.94 9.45
N LYS A 441 26.41 25.23 9.54
CA LYS A 441 25.46 25.76 10.50
C LYS A 441 24.35 26.48 9.73
N VAL A 442 23.09 26.18 10.06
CA VAL A 442 21.91 26.82 9.48
C VAL A 442 21.10 27.43 10.61
N THR A 443 20.87 28.72 10.55
CA THR A 443 19.94 29.44 11.43
C THR A 443 18.68 29.76 10.64
N TYR A 444 17.52 29.64 11.25
CA TYR A 444 16.23 29.86 10.60
C TYR A 444 15.14 30.18 11.62
N GLU A 445 14.01 30.66 11.12
CA GLU A 445 12.83 30.98 11.93
C GLU A 445 11.62 30.18 11.45
N ASP A 446 10.74 29.80 12.38
CA ASP A 446 9.41 29.31 12.03
C ASP A 446 8.47 30.47 11.62
N GLU A 447 7.22 30.15 11.30
CA GLU A 447 6.22 31.17 10.92
C GLU A 447 5.86 32.15 12.05
N TYR A 448 6.17 31.81 13.32
CA TYR A 448 5.95 32.62 14.50
C TYR A 448 7.14 33.50 14.87
N GLY A 449 8.28 33.35 14.16
CA GLY A 449 9.52 34.08 14.42
C GLY A 449 10.36 33.48 15.55
N ASN A 450 10.13 32.22 15.93
CA ASN A 450 11.04 31.52 16.84
C ASN A 450 12.29 31.09 16.06
N GLU A 451 13.46 31.36 16.65
CA GLU A 451 14.76 31.05 16.03
C GLU A 451 15.23 29.64 16.37
N TYR A 452 15.75 28.93 15.37
CA TYR A 452 16.30 27.59 15.47
C TYR A 452 17.69 27.52 14.82
N ILE A 453 18.46 26.52 15.23
CA ILE A 453 19.80 26.29 14.72
C ILE A 453 19.99 24.78 14.49
N THR A 454 20.44 24.43 13.29
CA THR A 454 20.91 23.08 12.97
C THR A 454 22.38 23.12 12.59
N GLU A 455 23.20 22.25 13.20
CA GLU A 455 24.62 22.17 12.90
C GLU A 455 25.02 20.74 12.52
N LYS A 456 25.92 20.62 11.54
CA LYS A 456 26.50 19.35 11.14
C LYS A 456 27.98 19.51 10.82
N THR A 457 28.83 18.70 11.47
CA THR A 457 30.29 18.74 11.29
C THR A 457 30.77 17.47 10.59
N LYS A 458 31.73 17.59 9.67
CA LYS A 458 32.41 16.46 9.06
C LYS A 458 33.92 16.73 9.05
N GLU A 459 34.68 15.76 9.56
CA GLU A 459 36.15 15.83 9.55
C GLU A 459 36.68 15.52 8.15
N ILE A 460 37.80 16.22 7.81
CA ILE A 460 38.52 16.05 6.54
C ILE A 460 39.98 16.02 6.86
N GLU A 461 40.71 15.00 6.39
CA GLU A 461 42.15 14.92 6.53
C GLU A 461 42.83 15.81 5.49
N ILE A 462 43.52 16.87 5.95
CA ILE A 462 44.23 17.77 5.05
C ILE A 462 45.72 17.38 5.03
N THR A 463 46.17 16.91 3.87
CA THR A 463 47.59 16.52 3.65
C THR A 463 48.44 17.71 3.23
N ASN A 464 49.75 17.58 3.31
CA ASN A 464 50.75 18.60 2.92
C ASN A 464 50.52 20.00 3.53
N THR A 465 49.92 20.05 4.73
CA THR A 465 49.67 21.33 5.42
C THR A 465 50.97 21.99 5.86
N PRO A 466 51.25 23.24 5.45
CA PRO A 466 52.48 23.96 5.88
C PRO A 466 52.51 24.16 7.40
N PHE A 467 53.70 24.12 7.96
CA PHE A 467 53.91 24.26 9.42
C PHE A 467 53.28 25.53 10.01
N TYR A 468 53.39 26.66 9.30
CA TYR A 468 52.79 27.92 9.75
C TYR A 468 51.24 27.84 9.79
N ALA A 469 50.60 27.12 8.88
CA ALA A 469 49.17 26.97 8.87
C ALA A 469 48.69 26.13 10.06
N LYS A 470 49.38 25.04 10.40
CA LYS A 470 49.09 24.25 11.60
C LYS A 470 49.27 25.07 12.89
N PHE A 471 50.26 25.98 12.93
CA PHE A 471 50.51 26.82 14.09
C PHE A 471 49.40 27.87 14.28
N PHE A 472 48.91 28.50 13.20
CA PHE A 472 47.80 29.44 13.26
C PHE A 472 46.47 28.75 13.64
N GLU A 473 46.21 27.55 13.16
CA GLU A 473 45.06 26.75 13.56
C GLU A 473 45.07 26.45 15.05
N LEU A 474 46.20 26.03 15.58
CA LEU A 474 46.35 25.75 17.00
C LEU A 474 46.10 27.00 17.86
N LEU A 475 46.51 28.17 17.42
CA LEU A 475 46.22 29.46 18.09
C LEU A 475 44.71 29.80 18.03
N ARG A 476 44.05 29.56 16.89
CA ARG A 476 42.62 29.82 16.72
C ARG A 476 41.73 28.94 17.60
N ASN A 477 42.19 27.71 17.94
CA ASN A 477 41.48 26.81 18.81
C ASN A 477 41.76 27.02 20.30
N LEU A 478 42.70 27.97 20.64
CA LEU A 478 43.05 28.33 22.01
C LEU A 478 42.36 29.61 22.51
N PHE A 479 41.79 30.37 21.62
CA PHE A 479 41.02 31.60 21.87
C PHE A 479 39.61 31.48 21.28
#